data_270bf7daaffab45a5bf0e32e587d2cf1
#
_entry.id   270bf7daaffab45a5bf0e32e587d2cf1
#
_cell.length_a   1.000
_cell.length_b   1.000
_cell.length_c   1.000
_cell.angle_alpha   90.00
_cell.angle_beta   90.00
_cell.angle_gamma   90.00
#
_symmetry.space_group_name_H-M   'P 1'
#
loop_
_entity.id
_entity.type
_entity.pdbx_description
1 polymer ?
#
loop_
_entity_poly.entity_id
_entity_poly.type
_entity_poly.pdbx_seq_one_letter_code
_entity_poly.pdbx_strand_id
1 'polypeptide(L)'
;MRISAVILAGGKGERLLPLTNTRPKPLCPVGGVYPLERAIELAREAGAGEIIVTAGYMASSIEAYTRGMENVTTLREEKPLSTAGAVRNARPSGDIIIVLCGDTLCGFSLLPAVKAQMNGDCDATIVTTRSKAPTEYGIVTVTDGRVTGFLEKPSWNGVTGDEVNTGIYILRRRVLELIPPETPYDFGGELFPKMVADGKPVAVFRADGYWCDMGSPKTYFLANMLATGGENAADGSAVIHEKARVRHSVIMSDVYIGRNSEIEGSIICENVKIGRGCHIGAGCIVGGSTVIEDGCTLEKGVTVTNGVIIGKDTHVMKNIYSNEFKTRLFDSDLGVGGVYGSSFDIADAVYLGQALCSQSDGRAKIGVMSGSGSFSRILAGVTVGGIRFGGGDALSLGDGFYAECAWAARNFGLDFSVFVDVDDTFGICISVFDKNGMPIPRETQRRLERVFFRRSQPKIPKPDDEDIKTKNADGEYRKALAKAAGDLGGVRISVSGDGLPAELAGSVINEAGGETVSDGDVFSLSPDGRRVTAVSKNGTRVSYWHLWCYVTGEAVKNGDKNVAMPLFSPITAAEYLG
;
A
#
# COMPACT_ATOMS: atom_id res chain seq x y z
N MET A 1 -32.30 39.59 -14.63
CA MET A 1 -31.87 38.71 -13.54
C MET A 1 -30.35 38.52 -13.62
N ARG A 2 -29.66 38.70 -12.52
CA ARG A 2 -28.22 38.43 -12.42
C ARG A 2 -27.99 36.97 -12.20
N ILE A 3 -26.93 36.42 -12.78
CA ILE A 3 -26.56 35.01 -12.65
C ILE A 3 -25.21 34.91 -11.92
N SER A 4 -25.14 34.13 -10.86
CA SER A 4 -23.90 33.75 -10.19
C SER A 4 -23.68 32.26 -10.33
N ALA A 5 -22.43 31.81 -10.33
CA ALA A 5 -22.07 30.43 -10.26
C ALA A 5 -21.30 30.12 -8.98
N VAL A 6 -21.55 28.97 -8.38
CA VAL A 6 -20.74 28.43 -7.28
C VAL A 6 -20.20 27.07 -7.71
N ILE A 7 -18.87 26.93 -7.71
CA ILE A 7 -18.15 25.73 -8.11
C ILE A 7 -17.60 25.05 -6.85
N LEU A 8 -18.05 23.83 -6.58
CA LEU A 8 -17.66 23.05 -5.41
C LEU A 8 -16.31 22.35 -5.67
N ALA A 9 -15.27 22.75 -4.96
CA ALA A 9 -13.91 22.24 -5.11
C ALA A 9 -13.25 21.86 -3.76
N GLY A 10 -14.03 21.64 -2.69
CA GLY A 10 -13.53 21.41 -1.33
C GLY A 10 -13.16 19.97 -0.99
N GLY A 11 -13.51 18.99 -1.82
CA GLY A 11 -13.36 17.57 -1.53
C GLY A 11 -11.91 17.07 -1.51
N LYS A 12 -11.58 16.10 -0.61
CA LYS A 12 -10.24 15.52 -0.48
C LYS A 12 -9.83 14.59 -1.64
N GLY A 13 -10.81 13.99 -2.36
CA GLY A 13 -10.52 13.11 -3.48
C GLY A 13 -9.80 11.80 -3.10
N GLU A 14 -10.04 11.26 -1.91
CA GLU A 14 -9.34 10.06 -1.37
C GLU A 14 -9.43 8.84 -2.28
N ARG A 15 -10.53 8.67 -3.00
CA ARG A 15 -10.71 7.56 -3.97
C ARG A 15 -9.84 7.67 -5.21
N LEU A 16 -9.22 8.83 -5.47
CA LEU A 16 -8.29 9.08 -6.58
C LEU A 16 -6.82 8.92 -6.19
N LEU A 17 -6.51 8.56 -4.96
CA LEU A 17 -5.12 8.29 -4.58
C LEU A 17 -4.48 7.26 -5.54
N PRO A 18 -3.21 7.43 -5.92
CA PRO A 18 -2.24 8.43 -5.46
C PRO A 18 -2.23 9.79 -6.19
N LEU A 19 -3.11 10.00 -7.21
CA LEU A 19 -3.13 11.21 -8.02
C LEU A 19 -3.36 12.49 -7.18
N THR A 20 -4.21 12.39 -6.15
CA THR A 20 -4.59 13.52 -5.29
C THR A 20 -3.66 13.75 -4.10
N ASN A 21 -2.53 13.05 -4.02
CA ASN A 21 -1.51 13.32 -2.99
C ASN A 21 -0.81 14.67 -3.17
N THR A 22 -0.65 15.12 -4.41
CA THR A 22 0.14 16.30 -4.77
C THR A 22 -0.70 17.46 -5.29
N ARG A 23 -1.97 17.21 -5.63
CA ARG A 23 -2.90 18.21 -6.18
C ARG A 23 -4.34 17.91 -5.80
N PRO A 24 -5.22 18.95 -5.69
CA PRO A 24 -6.64 18.70 -5.44
C PRO A 24 -7.30 18.12 -6.70
N LYS A 25 -8.34 17.32 -6.52
CA LYS A 25 -9.08 16.63 -7.61
C LYS A 25 -9.47 17.56 -8.78
N PRO A 26 -9.98 18.79 -8.56
CA PRO A 26 -10.31 19.73 -9.63
C PRO A 26 -9.14 20.17 -10.52
N LEU A 27 -7.90 19.95 -10.07
CA LEU A 27 -6.67 20.22 -10.81
C LEU A 27 -5.96 18.97 -11.31
N CYS A 28 -6.63 17.80 -11.34
CA CYS A 28 -6.15 16.62 -12.05
C CYS A 28 -6.47 16.77 -13.54
N PRO A 29 -5.47 16.93 -14.44
CA PRO A 29 -5.73 17.26 -15.85
C PRO A 29 -6.40 16.10 -16.59
N VAL A 30 -7.32 16.41 -17.48
CA VAL A 30 -7.96 15.45 -18.37
C VAL A 30 -7.83 15.96 -19.82
N GLY A 31 -7.15 15.17 -20.65
CA GLY A 31 -6.83 15.61 -22.01
C GLY A 31 -6.05 16.93 -22.07
N GLY A 32 -5.27 17.24 -21.03
CA GLY A 32 -4.48 18.47 -20.91
C GLY A 32 -5.22 19.68 -20.33
N VAL A 33 -6.52 19.57 -19.98
CA VAL A 33 -7.34 20.66 -19.41
C VAL A 33 -7.75 20.30 -17.99
N TYR A 34 -7.79 21.28 -17.10
CA TYR A 34 -8.28 21.08 -15.74
C TYR A 34 -9.80 21.06 -15.68
N PRO A 35 -10.44 20.13 -14.96
CA PRO A 35 -11.89 20.12 -14.77
C PRO A 35 -12.43 21.41 -14.18
N LEU A 36 -11.69 22.04 -13.25
CA LEU A 36 -12.04 23.35 -12.70
C LEU A 36 -12.12 24.43 -13.78
N GLU A 37 -11.19 24.43 -14.73
CA GLU A 37 -11.18 25.36 -15.87
C GLU A 37 -12.45 25.17 -16.70
N ARG A 38 -12.77 23.92 -17.03
CA ARG A 38 -13.98 23.59 -17.79
C ARG A 38 -15.27 23.99 -17.05
N ALA A 39 -15.31 23.83 -15.74
CA ALA A 39 -16.45 24.27 -14.92
C ALA A 39 -16.60 25.82 -14.93
N ILE A 40 -15.48 26.55 -14.88
CA ILE A 40 -15.48 28.03 -15.00
C ILE A 40 -15.97 28.46 -16.38
N GLU A 41 -15.50 27.79 -17.45
CA GLU A 41 -15.96 28.06 -18.82
C GLU A 41 -17.47 27.84 -18.98
N LEU A 42 -17.98 26.67 -18.49
CA LEU A 42 -19.41 26.36 -18.52
C LEU A 42 -20.25 27.41 -17.78
N ALA A 43 -19.76 27.90 -16.65
CA ALA A 43 -20.44 28.98 -15.91
C ALA A 43 -20.47 30.27 -16.73
N ARG A 44 -19.37 30.64 -17.38
CA ARG A 44 -19.29 31.83 -18.27
C ARG A 44 -20.19 31.69 -19.48
N GLU A 45 -20.16 30.54 -20.19
CA GLU A 45 -21.03 30.25 -21.33
C GLU A 45 -22.53 30.31 -20.95
N ALA A 46 -22.86 29.98 -19.70
CA ALA A 46 -24.22 30.07 -19.15
C ALA A 46 -24.62 31.50 -18.71
N GLY A 47 -23.71 32.47 -18.81
CA GLY A 47 -23.97 33.87 -18.52
C GLY A 47 -23.71 34.30 -17.07
N ALA A 48 -22.94 33.54 -16.30
CA ALA A 48 -22.56 33.92 -14.93
C ALA A 48 -21.64 35.13 -14.93
N GLY A 49 -22.07 36.23 -14.30
CA GLY A 49 -21.29 37.45 -14.10
C GLY A 49 -20.44 37.42 -12.82
N GLU A 50 -20.67 36.48 -11.95
CA GLU A 50 -19.94 36.21 -10.72
C GLU A 50 -19.70 34.71 -10.60
N ILE A 51 -18.47 34.26 -10.33
CA ILE A 51 -18.10 32.87 -10.15
C ILE A 51 -17.36 32.74 -8.82
N ILE A 52 -17.87 31.92 -7.92
CA ILE A 52 -17.27 31.65 -6.61
C ILE A 52 -16.84 30.17 -6.57
N VAL A 53 -15.55 29.91 -6.34
CA VAL A 53 -15.00 28.57 -6.18
C VAL A 53 -14.84 28.31 -4.69
N THR A 54 -15.56 27.31 -4.14
CA THR A 54 -15.36 26.92 -2.74
C THR A 54 -14.22 25.92 -2.66
N ALA A 55 -13.23 26.13 -1.80
CA ALA A 55 -12.03 25.32 -1.70
C ALA A 55 -11.75 24.92 -0.25
N GLY A 56 -11.52 23.64 -0.03
CA GLY A 56 -11.17 23.06 1.27
C GLY A 56 -9.81 22.37 1.23
N TYR A 57 -9.77 21.12 0.79
CA TYR A 57 -8.51 20.39 0.64
C TYR A 57 -7.59 21.06 -0.38
N MET A 58 -6.32 21.30 0.03
CA MET A 58 -5.31 22.00 -0.78
C MET A 58 -5.82 23.33 -1.38
N ALA A 59 -6.61 24.09 -0.62
CA ALA A 59 -7.22 25.35 -1.06
C ALA A 59 -6.21 26.32 -1.67
N SER A 60 -4.98 26.37 -1.17
CA SER A 60 -3.91 27.23 -1.70
C SER A 60 -3.58 26.95 -3.19
N SER A 61 -3.70 25.71 -3.63
CA SER A 61 -3.49 25.34 -5.05
C SER A 61 -4.63 25.85 -5.92
N ILE A 62 -5.88 25.78 -5.44
CA ILE A 62 -7.05 26.33 -6.12
C ILE A 62 -6.94 27.86 -6.19
N GLU A 63 -6.61 28.52 -5.08
CA GLU A 63 -6.40 29.98 -5.01
C GLU A 63 -5.29 30.45 -5.96
N ALA A 64 -4.19 29.70 -6.02
CA ALA A 64 -3.09 30.02 -6.94
C ALA A 64 -3.51 29.92 -8.40
N TYR A 65 -4.30 28.89 -8.73
CA TYR A 65 -4.80 28.65 -10.08
C TYR A 65 -5.81 29.71 -10.53
N THR A 66 -6.74 30.08 -9.66
CA THR A 66 -7.81 31.07 -10.00
C THR A 66 -7.37 32.50 -9.90
N ARG A 67 -6.16 32.75 -9.37
CA ARG A 67 -5.65 34.13 -9.14
C ARG A 67 -5.58 34.93 -10.44
N GLY A 68 -6.22 36.09 -10.43
CA GLY A 68 -6.24 36.99 -11.57
C GLY A 68 -7.25 36.62 -12.67
N MET A 69 -8.04 35.56 -12.49
CA MET A 69 -9.15 35.27 -13.40
C MET A 69 -10.29 36.32 -13.21
N GLU A 70 -10.76 36.84 -14.30
CA GLU A 70 -11.83 37.86 -14.31
C GLU A 70 -13.14 37.25 -13.75
N ASN A 71 -13.78 37.97 -12.81
CA ASN A 71 -15.04 37.60 -12.16
C ASN A 71 -15.02 36.25 -11.41
N VAL A 72 -13.83 35.72 -11.07
CA VAL A 72 -13.66 34.48 -10.29
C VAL A 72 -13.07 34.83 -8.93
N THR A 73 -13.73 34.36 -7.86
CA THR A 73 -13.26 34.46 -6.47
C THR A 73 -13.16 33.09 -5.84
N THR A 74 -12.10 32.81 -5.08
CA THR A 74 -12.00 31.59 -4.31
C THR A 74 -12.35 31.85 -2.85
N LEU A 75 -13.29 31.09 -2.32
CA LEU A 75 -13.67 31.07 -0.91
C LEU A 75 -13.10 29.83 -0.23
N ARG A 76 -12.20 30.05 0.74
CA ARG A 76 -11.67 28.96 1.56
C ARG A 76 -12.69 28.52 2.61
N GLU A 77 -12.98 27.23 2.67
CA GLU A 77 -13.83 26.63 3.70
C GLU A 77 -12.97 26.30 4.93
N GLU A 78 -13.26 26.93 6.07
CA GLU A 78 -12.59 26.63 7.35
C GLU A 78 -13.09 25.29 7.94
N LYS A 79 -14.34 24.96 7.66
CA LYS A 79 -15.00 23.71 8.08
C LYS A 79 -15.77 23.12 6.92
N PRO A 80 -15.78 21.79 6.75
CA PRO A 80 -16.59 21.15 5.71
C PRO A 80 -18.09 21.39 5.96
N LEU A 81 -18.75 22.08 5.02
CA LEU A 81 -20.18 22.38 5.10
C LEU A 81 -21.03 21.49 4.18
N SER A 82 -20.48 20.42 3.62
CA SER A 82 -21.09 19.61 2.56
C SER A 82 -21.45 20.45 1.33
N THR A 83 -22.29 19.97 0.43
CA THR A 83 -22.50 20.59 -0.88
C THR A 83 -23.40 21.83 -0.80
N ALA A 84 -24.61 21.72 -0.26
CA ALA A 84 -25.55 22.82 -0.17
C ALA A 84 -25.12 23.87 0.87
N GLY A 85 -24.57 23.44 2.00
CA GLY A 85 -24.02 24.34 3.01
C GLY A 85 -22.89 25.21 2.49
N ALA A 86 -22.00 24.65 1.67
CA ALA A 86 -20.93 25.40 1.00
C ALA A 86 -21.49 26.48 0.06
N VAL A 87 -22.52 26.16 -0.73
CA VAL A 87 -23.17 27.13 -1.62
C VAL A 87 -23.82 28.26 -0.83
N ARG A 88 -24.52 27.97 0.27
CA ARG A 88 -25.06 29.00 1.14
C ARG A 88 -23.98 29.89 1.74
N ASN A 89 -22.89 29.30 2.21
CA ASN A 89 -21.77 30.02 2.81
C ASN A 89 -21.05 30.92 1.80
N ALA A 90 -21.05 30.56 0.51
CA ALA A 90 -20.48 31.36 -0.58
C ALA A 90 -21.24 32.69 -0.82
N ARG A 91 -22.49 32.82 -0.36
CA ARG A 91 -23.32 34.04 -0.47
C ARG A 91 -23.36 34.65 -1.86
N PRO A 92 -23.68 33.88 -2.92
CA PRO A 92 -23.72 34.40 -4.28
C PRO A 92 -24.73 35.55 -4.43
N SER A 93 -24.40 36.57 -5.23
CA SER A 93 -25.20 37.80 -5.34
C SER A 93 -26.33 37.69 -6.37
N GLY A 94 -26.32 36.70 -7.26
CA GLY A 94 -27.26 36.54 -8.38
C GLY A 94 -28.68 36.17 -7.94
N ASP A 95 -29.65 36.49 -8.81
CA ASP A 95 -31.06 36.05 -8.67
C ASP A 95 -31.20 34.55 -9.02
N ILE A 96 -30.37 34.10 -9.96
CA ILE A 96 -30.20 32.69 -10.39
C ILE A 96 -28.79 32.24 -10.02
N ILE A 97 -28.68 31.06 -9.43
CA ILE A 97 -27.44 30.48 -8.96
C ILE A 97 -27.22 29.15 -9.69
N ILE A 98 -26.09 29.07 -10.40
CA ILE A 98 -25.63 27.82 -11.02
C ILE A 98 -24.67 27.14 -10.02
N VAL A 99 -24.95 25.90 -9.67
CA VAL A 99 -24.06 25.07 -8.83
C VAL A 99 -23.39 24.04 -9.73
N LEU A 100 -22.06 23.95 -9.64
CA LEU A 100 -21.23 23.02 -10.41
C LEU A 100 -20.29 22.26 -9.49
N CYS A 101 -19.95 21.03 -9.85
CA CYS A 101 -18.83 20.31 -9.25
C CYS A 101 -17.54 20.60 -10.02
N GLY A 102 -16.49 21.02 -9.33
CA GLY A 102 -15.20 21.38 -9.94
C GLY A 102 -14.39 20.17 -10.44
N ASP A 103 -14.90 18.97 -10.25
CA ASP A 103 -14.25 17.69 -10.58
C ASP A 103 -15.06 16.87 -11.61
N THR A 104 -16.04 17.50 -12.27
CA THR A 104 -16.91 16.85 -13.26
C THR A 104 -16.63 17.41 -14.66
N LEU A 105 -16.64 16.52 -15.63
CA LEU A 105 -16.50 16.89 -17.04
C LEU A 105 -17.84 16.81 -17.75
N CYS A 106 -18.17 17.87 -18.48
CA CYS A 106 -19.42 18.00 -19.23
C CYS A 106 -19.13 18.41 -20.66
N GLY A 107 -19.78 17.70 -21.63
CA GLY A 107 -19.75 18.04 -23.06
C GLY A 107 -21.08 18.61 -23.56
N PHE A 108 -21.77 19.39 -22.72
CA PHE A 108 -23.03 20.05 -23.05
C PHE A 108 -23.06 21.47 -22.51
N SER A 109 -23.92 22.33 -23.09
CA SER A 109 -24.14 23.70 -22.64
C SER A 109 -25.21 23.75 -21.55
N LEU A 110 -25.01 24.62 -20.55
CA LEU A 110 -26.00 24.88 -19.49
C LEU A 110 -26.95 26.02 -19.85
N LEU A 111 -26.69 26.77 -20.90
CA LEU A 111 -27.51 27.93 -21.30
C LEU A 111 -28.99 27.59 -21.50
N PRO A 112 -29.38 26.45 -22.13
CA PRO A 112 -30.78 26.08 -22.26
C PRO A 112 -31.46 25.83 -20.91
N ALA A 113 -30.76 25.17 -19.99
CA ALA A 113 -31.27 24.89 -18.64
C ALA A 113 -31.46 26.19 -17.83
N VAL A 114 -30.50 27.10 -17.90
CA VAL A 114 -30.60 28.43 -17.25
C VAL A 114 -31.78 29.22 -17.82
N LYS A 115 -31.98 29.26 -19.14
CA LYS A 115 -33.12 29.91 -19.76
C LYS A 115 -34.46 29.28 -19.32
N ALA A 116 -34.53 27.95 -19.24
CA ALA A 116 -35.72 27.27 -18.76
C ALA A 116 -36.03 27.62 -17.30
N GLN A 117 -35.02 27.69 -16.42
CA GLN A 117 -35.17 28.08 -15.01
C GLN A 117 -35.62 29.54 -14.87
N MET A 118 -35.10 30.44 -15.72
CA MET A 118 -35.47 31.87 -15.66
C MET A 118 -36.92 32.11 -16.06
N ASN A 119 -37.40 31.36 -17.07
CA ASN A 119 -38.74 31.52 -17.63
C ASN A 119 -39.81 30.65 -16.97
N GLY A 120 -39.38 29.61 -16.24
CA GLY A 120 -40.27 28.69 -15.53
C GLY A 120 -40.73 29.19 -14.16
N ASP A 121 -41.56 28.40 -13.49
CA ASP A 121 -42.11 28.67 -12.16
C ASP A 121 -41.40 27.89 -11.04
N CYS A 122 -40.48 26.99 -11.39
CA CYS A 122 -39.80 26.14 -10.43
C CYS A 122 -38.74 26.87 -9.60
N ASP A 123 -38.55 26.44 -8.36
CA ASP A 123 -37.54 26.95 -7.44
C ASP A 123 -36.12 26.47 -7.78
N ALA A 124 -36.03 25.27 -8.29
CA ALA A 124 -34.78 24.65 -8.70
C ALA A 124 -34.94 23.83 -9.98
N THR A 125 -33.85 23.66 -10.71
CA THR A 125 -33.71 22.70 -11.80
C THR A 125 -32.53 21.79 -11.49
N ILE A 126 -32.76 20.47 -11.50
CA ILE A 126 -31.70 19.46 -11.41
C ILE A 126 -31.30 19.08 -12.85
N VAL A 127 -30.02 19.18 -13.17
CA VAL A 127 -29.50 18.67 -14.44
C VAL A 127 -29.24 17.18 -14.29
N THR A 128 -29.82 16.38 -15.17
CA THR A 128 -29.77 14.93 -15.15
C THR A 128 -29.14 14.35 -16.42
N THR A 129 -28.69 13.14 -16.35
CA THR A 129 -28.24 12.32 -17.48
C THR A 129 -28.63 10.86 -17.27
N ARG A 130 -28.45 9.99 -18.28
CA ARG A 130 -28.64 8.55 -18.12
C ARG A 130 -27.34 7.85 -17.78
N SER A 131 -27.39 6.92 -16.84
CA SER A 131 -26.24 6.11 -16.43
C SER A 131 -26.57 4.62 -16.49
N LYS A 132 -25.59 3.81 -16.96
CA LYS A 132 -25.64 2.34 -16.89
C LYS A 132 -25.31 1.79 -15.48
N ALA A 133 -24.79 2.64 -14.60
CA ALA A 133 -24.46 2.33 -13.21
C ALA A 133 -25.17 3.29 -12.24
N PRO A 134 -26.51 3.29 -12.18
CA PRO A 134 -27.30 4.29 -11.45
C PRO A 134 -27.05 4.26 -9.93
N THR A 135 -26.64 3.13 -9.36
CA THR A 135 -26.35 2.98 -7.92
C THR A 135 -25.15 3.80 -7.43
N GLU A 136 -24.30 4.29 -8.34
CA GLU A 136 -23.16 5.14 -7.99
C GLU A 136 -23.57 6.61 -7.77
N TYR A 137 -24.79 6.98 -8.15
CA TYR A 137 -25.29 8.37 -8.16
C TYR A 137 -26.64 8.50 -7.48
N GLY A 138 -27.10 9.73 -7.30
CA GLY A 138 -28.48 9.99 -6.91
C GLY A 138 -29.45 9.72 -8.06
N ILE A 139 -30.48 8.92 -7.83
CA ILE A 139 -31.55 8.63 -8.82
C ILE A 139 -32.65 9.68 -8.67
N VAL A 140 -33.11 10.23 -9.79
CA VAL A 140 -34.18 11.22 -9.86
C VAL A 140 -35.41 10.59 -10.49
N THR A 141 -36.51 10.55 -9.75
CA THR A 141 -37.82 10.13 -10.28
C THR A 141 -38.55 11.36 -10.82
N VAL A 142 -39.01 11.27 -12.06
CA VAL A 142 -39.60 12.40 -12.79
C VAL A 142 -41.01 12.05 -13.25
N THR A 143 -41.97 12.95 -13.01
CA THR A 143 -43.33 12.87 -13.56
C THR A 143 -43.68 14.26 -14.14
N ASP A 144 -44.12 14.31 -15.38
CA ASP A 144 -44.50 15.52 -16.09
C ASP A 144 -43.46 16.65 -16.03
N GLY A 145 -42.17 16.27 -16.17
CA GLY A 145 -41.03 17.21 -16.14
C GLY A 145 -40.66 17.77 -14.75
N ARG A 146 -41.29 17.26 -13.69
CA ARG A 146 -41.01 17.63 -12.29
C ARG A 146 -40.43 16.47 -11.52
N VAL A 147 -39.56 16.78 -10.57
CA VAL A 147 -39.00 15.80 -9.64
C VAL A 147 -40.07 15.40 -8.61
N THR A 148 -40.39 14.10 -8.58
CA THR A 148 -41.33 13.51 -7.62
C THR A 148 -40.65 12.60 -6.60
N GLY A 149 -39.38 12.27 -6.82
CA GLY A 149 -38.56 11.51 -5.89
C GLY A 149 -37.08 11.73 -6.13
N PHE A 150 -36.29 11.67 -5.05
CA PHE A 150 -34.85 11.73 -5.09
C PHE A 150 -34.27 10.69 -4.11
N LEU A 151 -33.39 9.82 -4.59
CA LEU A 151 -32.80 8.76 -3.78
C LEU A 151 -31.27 8.73 -3.98
N GLU A 152 -30.54 9.13 -2.97
CA GLU A 152 -29.07 9.22 -3.03
C GLU A 152 -28.44 7.82 -2.91
N LYS A 153 -27.65 7.43 -3.93
CA LYS A 153 -26.87 6.18 -4.00
C LYS A 153 -27.61 4.96 -3.47
N PRO A 154 -28.74 4.57 -4.07
CA PRO A 154 -29.54 3.45 -3.60
C PRO A 154 -28.82 2.12 -3.77
N SER A 155 -29.22 1.10 -3.00
CA SER A 155 -28.94 -0.28 -3.32
C SER A 155 -29.67 -0.71 -4.62
N TRP A 156 -29.24 -1.79 -5.27
CA TRP A 156 -29.89 -2.29 -6.49
C TRP A 156 -31.41 -2.50 -6.37
N ASN A 157 -31.88 -2.87 -5.18
CA ASN A 157 -33.31 -3.03 -4.89
C ASN A 157 -34.10 -1.71 -4.88
N GLY A 158 -33.41 -0.58 -4.77
CA GLY A 158 -34.01 0.77 -4.80
C GLY A 158 -33.90 1.48 -6.14
N VAL A 159 -33.34 0.82 -7.17
CA VAL A 159 -33.20 1.41 -8.51
C VAL A 159 -34.54 1.45 -9.21
N THR A 160 -35.10 2.66 -9.42
CA THR A 160 -36.38 2.91 -10.09
C THR A 160 -36.23 3.41 -11.52
N GLY A 161 -35.00 3.69 -11.97
CA GLY A 161 -34.71 4.22 -13.29
C GLY A 161 -33.22 4.41 -13.56
N ASP A 162 -32.89 4.89 -14.75
CA ASP A 162 -31.53 5.15 -15.22
C ASP A 162 -31.16 6.65 -15.23
N GLU A 163 -32.11 7.51 -14.83
CA GLU A 163 -31.91 8.98 -14.78
C GLU A 163 -31.23 9.38 -13.49
N VAL A 164 -30.00 9.90 -13.60
CA VAL A 164 -29.16 10.21 -12.47
C VAL A 164 -28.86 11.69 -12.37
N ASN A 165 -28.64 12.11 -11.14
CA ASN A 165 -28.20 13.46 -10.80
C ASN A 165 -26.75 13.70 -11.23
N THR A 166 -26.49 14.77 -11.96
CA THR A 166 -25.13 15.15 -12.41
C THR A 166 -24.35 15.94 -11.38
N GLY A 167 -24.96 16.38 -10.27
CA GLY A 167 -24.39 17.34 -9.33
C GLY A 167 -24.42 18.79 -9.83
N ILE A 168 -25.15 19.07 -10.91
CA ILE A 168 -25.33 20.41 -11.48
C ILE A 168 -26.75 20.87 -11.20
N TYR A 169 -26.87 22.07 -10.61
CA TYR A 169 -28.15 22.61 -10.21
C TYR A 169 -28.29 24.07 -10.65
N ILE A 170 -29.50 24.50 -10.97
CA ILE A 170 -29.85 25.89 -11.27
C ILE A 170 -30.96 26.29 -10.31
N LEU A 171 -30.65 27.21 -9.41
CA LEU A 171 -31.48 27.53 -8.26
C LEU A 171 -31.94 29.00 -8.33
N ARG A 172 -33.18 29.26 -7.91
CA ARG A 172 -33.57 30.62 -7.50
C ARG A 172 -32.93 30.94 -6.15
N ARG A 173 -32.48 32.17 -5.96
CA ARG A 173 -31.81 32.62 -4.73
C ARG A 173 -32.57 32.24 -3.44
N ARG A 174 -33.90 32.29 -3.45
CA ARG A 174 -34.74 31.90 -2.31
C ARG A 174 -34.53 30.47 -1.81
N VAL A 175 -34.02 29.59 -2.66
CA VAL A 175 -33.73 28.21 -2.25
C VAL A 175 -32.63 28.19 -1.19
N LEU A 176 -31.69 29.13 -1.20
CA LEU A 176 -30.64 29.21 -0.18
C LEU A 176 -31.19 29.41 1.25
N GLU A 177 -32.36 30.02 1.37
CA GLU A 177 -33.00 30.26 2.66
C GLU A 177 -33.47 28.96 3.33
N LEU A 178 -33.66 27.87 2.55
CA LEU A 178 -34.04 26.55 3.04
C LEU A 178 -32.87 25.77 3.66
N ILE A 179 -31.64 26.23 3.40
CA ILE A 179 -30.43 25.58 3.90
C ILE A 179 -30.08 26.20 5.26
N PRO A 180 -29.84 25.45 6.33
CA PRO A 180 -29.43 25.99 7.63
C PRO A 180 -28.08 26.73 7.53
N PRO A 181 -27.86 27.87 8.22
CA PRO A 181 -26.60 28.57 8.21
C PRO A 181 -25.50 27.79 8.94
N GLU A 182 -24.27 27.86 8.47
CA GLU A 182 -23.06 27.30 9.11
C GLU A 182 -23.18 25.83 9.52
N THR A 183 -24.03 25.07 8.84
CA THR A 183 -24.31 23.67 9.09
C THR A 183 -23.97 22.84 7.85
N PRO A 184 -23.32 21.68 8.02
CA PRO A 184 -23.18 20.73 6.92
C PRO A 184 -24.57 20.34 6.40
N TYR A 185 -24.80 20.56 5.11
CA TYR A 185 -26.09 20.27 4.47
C TYR A 185 -25.86 19.85 3.01
N ASP A 186 -26.48 18.72 2.63
CA ASP A 186 -26.26 18.12 1.31
C ASP A 186 -27.44 18.36 0.37
N PHE A 187 -27.16 18.60 -0.92
CA PHE A 187 -28.22 18.75 -1.91
C PHE A 187 -29.04 17.48 -2.10
N GLY A 188 -28.37 16.35 -2.34
CA GLY A 188 -29.03 15.10 -2.66
C GLY A 188 -29.58 14.36 -1.45
N GLY A 189 -28.85 14.39 -0.32
CA GLY A 189 -29.26 13.71 0.91
C GLY A 189 -30.32 14.44 1.70
N GLU A 190 -30.39 15.77 1.60
CA GLU A 190 -31.21 16.58 2.51
C GLU A 190 -32.10 17.59 1.80
N LEU A 191 -31.55 18.50 0.97
CA LEU A 191 -32.30 19.62 0.40
C LEU A 191 -33.39 19.18 -0.57
N PHE A 192 -33.04 18.42 -1.61
CA PHE A 192 -34.02 18.01 -2.62
C PHE A 192 -35.08 17.04 -2.09
N PRO A 193 -34.74 16.04 -1.27
CA PRO A 193 -35.77 15.23 -0.61
C PRO A 193 -36.77 16.05 0.20
N LYS A 194 -36.27 17.06 0.96
CA LYS A 194 -37.13 17.97 1.71
C LYS A 194 -37.98 18.86 0.81
N MET A 195 -37.40 19.43 -0.26
CA MET A 195 -38.18 20.26 -1.21
C MET A 195 -39.32 19.47 -1.84
N VAL A 196 -39.08 18.23 -2.25
CA VAL A 196 -40.09 17.34 -2.81
C VAL A 196 -41.16 17.00 -1.78
N ALA A 197 -40.79 16.66 -0.55
CA ALA A 197 -41.72 16.38 0.55
C ALA A 197 -42.59 17.59 0.90
N ASP A 198 -42.02 18.81 0.86
CA ASP A 198 -42.71 20.07 1.12
C ASP A 198 -43.54 20.57 -0.09
N GLY A 199 -43.63 19.80 -1.18
CA GLY A 199 -44.38 20.16 -2.39
C GLY A 199 -43.79 21.32 -3.18
N LYS A 200 -42.52 21.69 -2.95
CA LYS A 200 -41.86 22.77 -3.69
C LYS A 200 -41.53 22.33 -5.12
N PRO A 201 -41.78 23.18 -6.13
CA PRO A 201 -41.59 22.80 -7.52
C PRO A 201 -40.11 22.70 -7.88
N VAL A 202 -39.64 21.48 -8.24
CA VAL A 202 -38.31 21.18 -8.73
C VAL A 202 -38.43 20.60 -10.14
N ALA A 203 -37.80 21.26 -11.12
CA ALA A 203 -37.77 20.84 -12.52
C ALA A 203 -36.58 19.93 -12.79
N VAL A 204 -36.66 19.18 -13.87
CA VAL A 204 -35.55 18.40 -14.46
C VAL A 204 -35.16 18.99 -15.80
N PHE A 205 -33.87 19.08 -16.02
CA PHE A 205 -33.30 19.33 -17.36
C PHE A 205 -32.39 18.17 -17.73
N ARG A 206 -32.77 17.36 -18.71
CA ARG A 206 -31.94 16.26 -19.21
C ARG A 206 -30.87 16.84 -20.14
N ALA A 207 -29.61 16.67 -19.75
CA ALA A 207 -28.48 17.08 -20.55
C ALA A 207 -28.24 16.12 -21.73
N ASP A 208 -27.98 16.69 -22.89
CA ASP A 208 -27.63 15.98 -24.12
C ASP A 208 -26.12 16.14 -24.36
N GLY A 209 -25.35 15.08 -24.13
CA GLY A 209 -23.92 15.09 -24.25
C GLY A 209 -23.24 14.19 -23.20
N TYR A 210 -21.93 14.11 -23.26
CA TYR A 210 -21.21 13.32 -22.28
C TYR A 210 -21.16 14.03 -20.93
N TRP A 211 -21.22 13.22 -19.89
CA TRP A 211 -20.99 13.61 -18.50
C TRP A 211 -20.13 12.54 -17.82
N CYS A 212 -19.14 12.95 -17.05
CA CYS A 212 -18.26 12.06 -16.34
C CYS A 212 -17.86 12.66 -14.97
N ASP A 213 -18.22 11.95 -13.91
CA ASP A 213 -17.67 12.19 -12.57
C ASP A 213 -16.37 11.40 -12.42
N MET A 214 -15.28 12.10 -12.15
CA MET A 214 -13.95 11.51 -11.93
C MET A 214 -13.80 10.93 -10.53
N GLY A 215 -14.79 10.19 -10.04
CA GLY A 215 -14.84 9.68 -8.67
C GLY A 215 -13.79 8.61 -8.33
N SER A 216 -13.12 8.02 -9.32
CA SER A 216 -12.15 6.93 -9.14
C SER A 216 -11.06 6.99 -10.21
N PRO A 217 -9.90 6.32 -10.02
CA PRO A 217 -8.87 6.22 -11.05
C PRO A 217 -9.39 5.62 -12.38
N LYS A 218 -10.31 4.67 -12.30
CA LYS A 218 -10.95 4.09 -13.49
C LYS A 218 -11.76 5.13 -14.27
N THR A 219 -12.59 5.92 -13.58
CA THR A 219 -13.39 6.97 -14.23
C THR A 219 -12.51 8.13 -14.72
N TYR A 220 -11.43 8.45 -13.99
CA TYR A 220 -10.42 9.41 -14.45
C TYR A 220 -9.70 8.94 -15.72
N PHE A 221 -9.30 7.67 -15.77
CA PHE A 221 -8.71 7.08 -16.97
C PHE A 221 -9.67 7.13 -18.17
N LEU A 222 -10.91 6.71 -17.96
CA LEU A 222 -11.94 6.76 -19.02
C LEU A 222 -12.21 8.18 -19.51
N ALA A 223 -12.24 9.16 -18.62
CA ALA A 223 -12.39 10.58 -18.98
C ALA A 223 -11.27 11.06 -19.90
N ASN A 224 -10.02 10.68 -19.60
CA ASN A 224 -8.87 11.00 -20.45
C ASN A 224 -8.99 10.31 -21.83
N MET A 225 -9.35 9.04 -21.88
CA MET A 225 -9.52 8.31 -23.13
C MET A 225 -10.64 8.91 -23.98
N LEU A 226 -11.74 9.35 -23.37
CA LEU A 226 -12.81 10.07 -24.08
C LEU A 226 -12.33 11.40 -24.62
N ALA A 227 -11.59 12.18 -23.83
CA ALA A 227 -11.07 13.48 -24.22
C ALA A 227 -10.06 13.40 -25.39
N THR A 228 -9.31 12.30 -25.50
CA THR A 228 -8.28 12.09 -26.55
C THR A 228 -8.74 11.17 -27.69
N GLY A 229 -10.01 10.78 -27.73
CA GLY A 229 -10.51 9.83 -28.73
C GLY A 229 -9.87 8.44 -28.69
N GLY A 230 -9.39 8.04 -27.50
CA GLY A 230 -8.72 6.76 -27.26
C GLY A 230 -7.20 6.78 -27.48
N GLU A 231 -6.63 7.91 -27.87
CA GLU A 231 -5.17 8.08 -27.99
C GLU A 231 -4.52 8.35 -26.62
N ASN A 232 -3.19 8.43 -26.58
CA ASN A 232 -2.50 8.79 -25.35
C ASN A 232 -2.81 10.24 -24.95
N ALA A 233 -3.13 10.45 -23.69
CA ALA A 233 -3.19 11.76 -23.07
C ALA A 233 -1.80 12.07 -22.49
N ALA A 234 -0.89 12.61 -23.30
CA ALA A 234 0.46 12.92 -22.88
C ALA A 234 0.67 14.42 -22.73
N ASP A 235 1.24 14.85 -21.58
CA ASP A 235 1.66 16.23 -21.37
C ASP A 235 2.84 16.59 -22.28
N GLY A 236 2.88 17.83 -22.76
CA GLY A 236 3.91 18.31 -23.67
C GLY A 236 5.34 18.32 -23.10
N SER A 237 5.49 18.29 -21.76
CA SER A 237 6.78 18.19 -21.08
C SER A 237 7.30 16.75 -20.94
N ALA A 238 6.47 15.73 -21.21
CA ALA A 238 6.85 14.34 -21.11
C ALA A 238 7.89 13.96 -22.17
N VAL A 239 8.94 13.27 -21.74
CA VAL A 239 10.02 12.79 -22.61
C VAL A 239 9.89 11.30 -22.82
N ILE A 240 9.40 10.90 -23.98
CA ILE A 240 9.21 9.49 -24.36
C ILE A 240 10.28 9.13 -25.39
N HIS A 241 11.12 8.14 -25.05
CA HIS A 241 12.18 7.70 -25.98
C HIS A 241 11.55 7.11 -27.27
N GLU A 242 12.12 7.39 -28.44
CA GLU A 242 11.62 6.96 -29.76
C GLU A 242 11.36 5.45 -29.91
N LYS A 243 12.09 4.63 -29.14
CA LYS A 243 11.93 3.16 -29.10
C LYS A 243 11.05 2.65 -27.96
N ALA A 244 10.46 3.55 -27.18
CA ALA A 244 9.44 3.19 -26.20
C ALA A 244 8.08 3.04 -26.89
N ARG A 245 7.23 2.20 -26.32
CA ARG A 245 5.86 1.98 -26.81
C ARG A 245 4.86 2.38 -25.73
N VAL A 246 4.11 3.42 -25.97
CA VAL A 246 3.06 3.90 -25.07
C VAL A 246 1.73 3.84 -25.82
N ARG A 247 0.74 3.17 -25.24
CA ARG A 247 -0.58 2.99 -25.86
C ARG A 247 -1.69 3.22 -24.83
N HIS A 248 -2.74 3.93 -25.23
CA HIS A 248 -3.96 4.13 -24.43
C HIS A 248 -3.63 4.52 -22.98
N SER A 249 -2.71 5.46 -22.78
CA SER A 249 -2.18 5.79 -21.46
C SER A 249 -2.24 7.29 -21.18
N VAL A 250 -2.31 7.63 -19.89
CA VAL A 250 -2.22 9.01 -19.40
C VAL A 250 -0.81 9.25 -18.89
N ILE A 251 -0.09 10.16 -19.51
CA ILE A 251 1.27 10.53 -19.16
C ILE A 251 1.28 11.98 -18.73
N MET A 252 1.52 12.23 -17.45
CA MET A 252 1.48 13.59 -16.88
C MET A 252 2.80 14.33 -17.12
N SER A 253 2.89 15.56 -16.57
CA SER A 253 4.03 16.44 -16.75
C SER A 253 5.35 15.85 -16.24
N ASP A 254 6.44 16.20 -16.91
CA ASP A 254 7.82 15.88 -16.53
C ASP A 254 8.11 14.37 -16.37
N VAL A 255 7.31 13.53 -17.02
CA VAL A 255 7.55 12.07 -17.06
C VAL A 255 8.67 11.75 -18.03
N TYR A 256 9.58 10.85 -17.63
CA TYR A 256 10.59 10.28 -18.50
C TYR A 256 10.34 8.78 -18.73
N ILE A 257 10.30 8.33 -19.98
CA ILE A 257 10.15 6.94 -20.38
C ILE A 257 11.34 6.50 -21.21
N GLY A 258 12.10 5.54 -20.67
CA GLY A 258 13.33 5.04 -21.25
C GLY A 258 13.12 4.10 -22.45
N ARG A 259 14.24 3.83 -23.16
CA ARG A 259 14.29 3.01 -24.38
C ARG A 259 13.72 1.60 -24.17
N ASN A 260 12.96 1.10 -25.14
CA ASN A 260 12.35 -0.24 -25.18
C ASN A 260 11.37 -0.51 -24.02
N SER A 261 10.91 0.51 -23.31
CA SER A 261 9.87 0.33 -22.31
C SER A 261 8.49 0.31 -22.97
N GLU A 262 7.59 -0.49 -22.41
CA GLU A 262 6.23 -0.70 -22.91
C GLU A 262 5.23 -0.34 -21.83
N ILE A 263 4.29 0.56 -22.14
CA ILE A 263 3.24 1.05 -21.23
C ILE A 263 1.91 0.94 -21.95
N GLU A 264 0.96 0.27 -21.34
CA GLU A 264 -0.36 0.09 -21.92
C GLU A 264 -1.47 0.39 -20.91
N GLY A 265 -2.45 1.18 -21.31
CA GLY A 265 -3.68 1.40 -20.54
C GLY A 265 -3.46 1.89 -19.11
N SER A 266 -2.46 2.71 -18.86
CA SER A 266 -2.00 3.06 -17.51
C SER A 266 -1.95 4.56 -17.25
N ILE A 267 -1.89 4.95 -15.98
CA ILE A 267 -1.75 6.34 -15.54
C ILE A 267 -0.34 6.49 -14.94
N ILE A 268 0.47 7.36 -15.56
CA ILE A 268 1.79 7.72 -15.08
C ILE A 268 1.75 9.18 -14.61
N CYS A 269 1.85 9.37 -13.31
CA CYS A 269 1.76 10.69 -12.69
C CYS A 269 3.02 11.53 -12.93
N GLU A 270 2.99 12.80 -12.49
CA GLU A 270 4.06 13.77 -12.72
C GLU A 270 5.41 13.36 -12.16
N ASN A 271 6.49 13.81 -12.80
CA ASN A 271 7.89 13.59 -12.40
C ASN A 271 8.31 12.11 -12.29
N VAL A 272 7.54 11.17 -12.85
CA VAL A 272 7.89 9.74 -12.84
C VAL A 272 9.04 9.49 -13.81
N LYS A 273 10.00 8.67 -13.37
CA LYS A 273 11.11 8.22 -14.22
C LYS A 273 11.03 6.72 -14.42
N ILE A 274 10.85 6.28 -15.66
CA ILE A 274 10.83 4.87 -16.05
C ILE A 274 12.10 4.58 -16.84
N GLY A 275 12.86 3.61 -16.35
CA GLY A 275 14.11 3.15 -16.95
C GLY A 275 13.92 2.46 -18.30
N ARG A 276 14.94 1.73 -18.76
CA ARG A 276 14.95 1.03 -20.05
C ARG A 276 14.38 -0.38 -19.90
N GLY A 277 13.65 -0.85 -20.92
CA GLY A 277 13.15 -2.22 -20.98
C GLY A 277 12.13 -2.56 -19.90
N CYS A 278 11.41 -1.56 -19.38
CA CYS A 278 10.36 -1.76 -18.39
C CYS A 278 9.04 -2.16 -19.06
N HIS A 279 8.25 -2.98 -18.38
CA HIS A 279 6.90 -3.33 -18.82
C HIS A 279 5.88 -2.90 -17.77
N ILE A 280 4.96 -1.98 -18.13
CA ILE A 280 3.89 -1.49 -17.26
C ILE A 280 2.56 -2.00 -17.81
N GLY A 281 1.96 -2.96 -17.11
CA GLY A 281 0.72 -3.62 -17.50
C GLY A 281 -0.51 -2.71 -17.43
N ALA A 282 -1.56 -3.09 -18.14
CA ALA A 282 -2.79 -2.31 -18.23
C ALA A 282 -3.46 -2.06 -16.87
N GLY A 283 -3.99 -0.85 -16.67
CA GLY A 283 -4.65 -0.44 -15.43
C GLY A 283 -3.70 -0.08 -14.29
N CYS A 284 -2.38 -0.01 -14.54
CA CYS A 284 -1.44 0.46 -13.54
C CYS A 284 -1.58 1.96 -13.27
N ILE A 285 -1.29 2.35 -12.03
CA ILE A 285 -1.21 3.75 -11.62
C ILE A 285 0.13 3.94 -10.94
N VAL A 286 0.99 4.77 -11.53
CA VAL A 286 2.31 5.09 -10.96
C VAL A 286 2.26 6.50 -10.39
N GLY A 287 2.35 6.60 -9.07
CA GLY A 287 2.28 7.86 -8.33
C GLY A 287 3.47 8.78 -8.60
N GLY A 288 3.26 10.07 -8.42
CA GLY A 288 4.22 11.12 -8.77
C GLY A 288 5.60 10.96 -8.11
N SER A 289 6.64 11.41 -8.82
CA SER A 289 8.05 11.35 -8.39
C SER A 289 8.57 9.93 -8.11
N THR A 290 7.89 8.89 -8.59
CA THR A 290 8.34 7.50 -8.53
C THR A 290 9.46 7.25 -9.54
N VAL A 291 10.45 6.45 -9.14
CA VAL A 291 11.54 6.00 -10.01
C VAL A 291 11.43 4.49 -10.21
N ILE A 292 11.28 4.07 -11.45
CA ILE A 292 11.29 2.66 -11.85
C ILE A 292 12.59 2.43 -12.63
N GLU A 293 13.52 1.67 -12.06
CA GLU A 293 14.79 1.39 -12.69
C GLU A 293 14.65 0.43 -13.88
N ASP A 294 15.77 0.16 -14.60
CA ASP A 294 15.79 -0.65 -15.82
C ASP A 294 15.23 -2.08 -15.58
N GLY A 295 14.55 -2.63 -16.57
CA GLY A 295 14.13 -4.04 -16.60
C GLY A 295 12.95 -4.40 -15.69
N CYS A 296 12.28 -3.45 -15.08
CA CYS A 296 11.18 -3.71 -14.16
C CYS A 296 9.87 -4.10 -14.89
N THR A 297 9.08 -4.94 -14.24
CA THR A 297 7.74 -5.32 -14.70
C THR A 297 6.72 -4.99 -13.62
N LEU A 298 5.68 -4.21 -13.96
CA LEU A 298 4.49 -4.02 -13.14
C LEU A 298 3.34 -4.81 -13.75
N GLU A 299 2.75 -5.71 -12.99
CA GLU A 299 1.58 -6.47 -13.42
C GLU A 299 0.32 -5.59 -13.54
N LYS A 300 -0.67 -6.10 -14.28
CA LYS A 300 -1.93 -5.40 -14.52
C LYS A 300 -2.60 -4.94 -13.22
N GLY A 301 -3.06 -3.68 -13.20
CA GLY A 301 -3.82 -3.11 -12.09
C GLY A 301 -3.00 -2.71 -10.88
N VAL A 302 -1.67 -2.79 -10.93
CA VAL A 302 -0.81 -2.37 -9.83
C VAL A 302 -0.86 -0.87 -9.63
N THR A 303 -1.07 -0.45 -8.38
CA THR A 303 -0.98 0.95 -7.95
C THR A 303 0.29 1.15 -7.12
N VAL A 304 1.10 2.10 -7.52
CA VAL A 304 2.32 2.53 -6.82
C VAL A 304 2.09 3.92 -6.25
N THR A 305 2.31 4.12 -4.95
CA THR A 305 2.20 5.45 -4.33
C THR A 305 3.32 6.39 -4.77
N ASN A 306 3.24 7.66 -4.37
CA ASN A 306 4.20 8.69 -4.76
C ASN A 306 5.59 8.46 -4.13
N GLY A 307 6.66 8.82 -4.86
CA GLY A 307 8.04 8.88 -4.37
C GLY A 307 8.71 7.53 -4.13
N VAL A 308 8.17 6.43 -4.66
CA VAL A 308 8.73 5.08 -4.54
C VAL A 308 9.92 4.91 -5.49
N ILE A 309 10.94 4.18 -5.05
CA ILE A 309 12.03 3.72 -5.92
C ILE A 309 11.89 2.21 -6.08
N ILE A 310 11.63 1.77 -7.32
CA ILE A 310 11.58 0.35 -7.69
C ILE A 310 12.91 -0.01 -8.31
N GLY A 311 13.67 -0.86 -7.61
CA GLY A 311 15.02 -1.26 -8.03
C GLY A 311 15.02 -2.11 -9.30
N LYS A 312 16.17 -2.13 -9.96
CA LYS A 312 16.40 -2.81 -11.25
C LYS A 312 15.91 -4.27 -11.29
N ASP A 313 15.37 -4.66 -12.45
CA ASP A 313 14.90 -6.02 -12.72
C ASP A 313 13.83 -6.53 -11.74
N THR A 314 13.08 -5.61 -11.10
CA THR A 314 12.02 -5.96 -10.14
C THR A 314 10.72 -6.31 -10.85
N HIS A 315 10.04 -7.37 -10.36
CA HIS A 315 8.71 -7.76 -10.79
C HIS A 315 7.68 -7.42 -9.68
N VAL A 316 6.83 -6.43 -9.93
CA VAL A 316 5.82 -5.93 -9.00
C VAL A 316 4.47 -6.53 -9.33
N MET A 317 3.89 -7.29 -8.41
CA MET A 317 2.63 -8.01 -8.58
C MET A 317 1.51 -7.50 -7.64
N LYS A 318 1.84 -6.64 -6.69
CA LYS A 318 0.89 -6.06 -5.73
C LYS A 318 1.07 -4.55 -5.60
N ASN A 319 0.03 -3.88 -5.09
CA ASN A 319 0.08 -2.45 -4.86
C ASN A 319 1.16 -2.07 -3.84
N ILE A 320 1.76 -0.89 -4.05
CA ILE A 320 2.79 -0.32 -3.19
C ILE A 320 2.21 0.94 -2.54
N TYR A 321 1.95 0.92 -1.25
CA TYR A 321 1.31 2.01 -0.51
C TYR A 321 2.27 2.82 0.37
N SER A 322 3.54 2.42 0.49
CA SER A 322 4.57 3.14 1.25
C SER A 322 5.89 3.20 0.50
N ASN A 323 6.73 4.19 0.83
CA ASN A 323 8.07 4.34 0.25
C ASN A 323 9.06 3.25 0.73
N GLU A 324 8.67 2.44 1.69
CA GLU A 324 9.43 1.29 2.19
C GLU A 324 9.14 0.01 1.38
N PHE A 325 8.84 0.13 0.09
CA PHE A 325 8.67 -1.04 -0.76
C PHE A 325 9.99 -1.81 -0.87
N LYS A 326 9.98 -3.02 -0.33
CA LYS A 326 11.12 -3.93 -0.45
C LYS A 326 11.11 -4.60 -1.82
N THR A 327 12.10 -4.28 -2.63
CA THR A 327 12.38 -4.97 -3.89
C THR A 327 13.01 -6.34 -3.66
N ARG A 328 13.41 -6.62 -2.43
CA ARG A 328 14.01 -7.89 -1.98
C ARG A 328 13.27 -8.41 -0.78
N LEU A 329 13.02 -9.71 -0.75
CA LEU A 329 12.46 -10.39 0.41
C LEU A 329 13.52 -10.51 1.51
N PHE A 330 14.76 -10.85 1.12
CA PHE A 330 15.90 -11.00 2.02
C PHE A 330 16.76 -9.72 2.02
N ASP A 331 16.65 -8.93 3.09
CA ASP A 331 17.32 -7.62 3.21
C ASP A 331 18.76 -7.71 3.69
N SER A 332 19.05 -8.77 4.43
CA SER A 332 20.34 -8.97 5.06
C SER A 332 20.72 -10.46 5.00
N ASP A 333 21.95 -10.75 5.40
CA ASP A 333 22.40 -12.14 5.58
C ASP A 333 21.62 -12.86 6.70
N LEU A 334 20.85 -12.12 7.50
CA LEU A 334 20.07 -12.64 8.61
C LEU A 334 18.66 -13.10 8.21
N GLY A 335 18.17 -12.78 7.02
CA GLY A 335 16.88 -13.25 6.54
C GLY A 335 15.93 -12.15 6.07
N VAL A 336 14.63 -12.42 6.18
CA VAL A 336 13.55 -11.50 5.86
C VAL A 336 13.30 -10.61 7.07
N GLY A 337 13.41 -9.31 6.90
CA GLY A 337 13.03 -8.33 7.90
C GLY A 337 11.87 -7.46 7.40
N GLY A 338 11.15 -6.78 8.28
CA GLY A 338 10.05 -5.90 7.90
C GLY A 338 9.23 -5.43 9.07
N VAL A 339 8.20 -4.63 8.75
CA VAL A 339 7.17 -4.23 9.71
C VAL A 339 5.85 -4.82 9.24
N TYR A 340 5.15 -5.50 10.14
CA TYR A 340 3.85 -6.11 9.83
C TYR A 340 2.83 -5.07 9.33
N GLY A 341 2.13 -5.41 8.26
CA GLY A 341 1.13 -4.53 7.64
C GLY A 341 1.70 -3.43 6.74
N SER A 342 3.03 -3.18 6.78
CA SER A 342 3.72 -2.23 5.91
C SER A 342 4.52 -2.95 4.81
N SER A 343 5.55 -3.69 5.17
CA SER A 343 6.44 -4.35 4.23
C SER A 343 6.35 -5.88 4.22
N PHE A 344 5.59 -6.47 5.13
CA PHE A 344 5.33 -7.92 5.22
C PHE A 344 3.96 -8.15 5.86
N ASP A 345 3.14 -9.04 5.31
CA ASP A 345 1.82 -9.39 5.82
C ASP A 345 1.64 -10.92 6.02
N ILE A 346 0.48 -11.32 6.54
CA ILE A 346 0.14 -12.75 6.76
C ILE A 346 0.22 -13.55 5.45
N ALA A 347 -0.24 -12.99 4.33
CA ALA A 347 -0.18 -13.67 3.05
C ALA A 347 1.26 -13.90 2.60
N ASP A 348 2.17 -12.97 2.91
CA ASP A 348 3.60 -13.10 2.61
C ASP A 348 4.22 -14.30 3.37
N ALA A 349 3.80 -14.58 4.61
CA ALA A 349 4.24 -15.77 5.35
C ALA A 349 3.77 -17.08 4.69
N VAL A 350 2.54 -17.11 4.16
CA VAL A 350 2.04 -18.24 3.36
C VAL A 350 2.88 -18.43 2.10
N TYR A 351 3.12 -17.37 1.34
CA TYR A 351 3.90 -17.43 0.10
C TYR A 351 5.36 -17.80 0.34
N LEU A 352 5.96 -17.38 1.47
CA LEU A 352 7.31 -17.80 1.85
C LEU A 352 7.35 -19.32 2.09
N GLY A 353 6.37 -19.87 2.84
CA GLY A 353 6.24 -21.31 3.05
C GLY A 353 6.13 -22.08 1.72
N GLN A 354 5.29 -21.62 0.81
CA GLN A 354 5.14 -22.20 -0.54
C GLN A 354 6.43 -22.10 -1.37
N ALA A 355 7.12 -20.96 -1.31
CA ALA A 355 8.37 -20.76 -2.04
C ALA A 355 9.47 -21.70 -1.58
N LEU A 356 9.56 -21.95 -0.27
CA LEU A 356 10.50 -22.93 0.30
C LEU A 356 10.26 -24.35 -0.24
N CYS A 357 9.01 -24.76 -0.40
CA CYS A 357 8.67 -26.07 -0.98
C CYS A 357 9.15 -26.23 -2.43
N SER A 358 9.25 -25.14 -3.19
CA SER A 358 9.70 -25.16 -4.58
C SER A 358 11.20 -25.40 -4.76
N GLN A 359 11.98 -25.39 -3.69
CA GLN A 359 13.43 -25.58 -3.75
C GLN A 359 13.87 -27.06 -3.67
N SER A 360 12.95 -27.98 -3.44
CA SER A 360 13.20 -29.42 -3.40
C SER A 360 12.53 -30.11 -4.58
N ASP A 361 13.21 -31.08 -5.19
CA ASP A 361 12.65 -31.89 -6.28
C ASP A 361 11.58 -32.89 -5.79
N GLY A 362 11.50 -33.08 -4.48
CA GLY A 362 10.52 -33.94 -3.80
C GLY A 362 9.66 -33.17 -2.81
N ARG A 363 9.13 -33.88 -1.81
CA ARG A 363 8.39 -33.29 -0.70
C ARG A 363 9.39 -32.72 0.32
N ALA A 364 9.54 -31.37 0.33
CA ALA A 364 10.47 -30.67 1.22
C ALA A 364 10.11 -30.87 2.69
N LYS A 365 11.07 -31.21 3.53
CA LYS A 365 10.92 -31.29 4.98
C LYS A 365 11.38 -29.99 5.63
N ILE A 366 10.45 -29.22 6.19
CA ILE A 366 10.73 -27.88 6.67
C ILE A 366 10.28 -27.72 8.12
N GLY A 367 11.22 -27.39 9.00
CA GLY A 367 10.95 -27.09 10.39
C GLY A 367 10.61 -25.60 10.57
N VAL A 368 9.67 -25.27 11.43
CA VAL A 368 9.34 -23.87 11.78
C VAL A 368 9.38 -23.71 13.29
N MET A 369 10.16 -22.76 13.77
CA MET A 369 10.32 -22.39 15.17
C MET A 369 9.86 -20.94 15.37
N SER A 370 9.16 -20.66 16.45
CA SER A 370 8.76 -19.31 16.83
C SER A 370 9.64 -18.75 17.95
N GLY A 371 9.81 -17.43 17.95
CA GLY A 371 10.18 -16.70 19.17
C GLY A 371 9.11 -16.82 20.25
N SER A 372 9.39 -16.38 21.46
CA SER A 372 8.51 -16.55 22.64
C SER A 372 7.23 -15.68 22.60
N GLY A 373 7.14 -14.71 21.69
CA GLY A 373 6.01 -13.80 21.54
C GLY A 373 4.75 -14.46 20.98
N SER A 374 3.56 -13.99 21.36
CA SER A 374 2.29 -14.50 20.81
C SER A 374 2.17 -14.27 19.30
N PHE A 375 2.61 -13.12 18.80
CA PHE A 375 2.61 -12.80 17.36
C PHE A 375 3.61 -13.66 16.60
N SER A 376 4.78 -13.96 17.18
CA SER A 376 5.77 -14.88 16.61
C SER A 376 5.15 -16.27 16.39
N ARG A 377 4.41 -16.80 17.37
CA ARG A 377 3.71 -18.09 17.27
C ARG A 377 2.63 -18.08 16.19
N ILE A 378 1.83 -17.01 16.11
CA ILE A 378 0.79 -16.88 15.07
C ILE A 378 1.43 -16.89 13.68
N LEU A 379 2.44 -16.07 13.46
CA LEU A 379 3.11 -15.96 12.16
C LEU A 379 3.84 -17.25 11.78
N ALA A 380 4.46 -17.95 12.74
CA ALA A 380 5.04 -19.27 12.55
C ALA A 380 3.98 -20.29 12.15
N GLY A 381 2.82 -20.32 12.82
CA GLY A 381 1.69 -21.18 12.46
C GLY A 381 1.18 -20.93 11.04
N VAL A 382 1.09 -19.67 10.61
CA VAL A 382 0.74 -19.31 9.23
C VAL A 382 1.80 -19.81 8.22
N THR A 383 3.09 -19.70 8.56
CA THR A 383 4.19 -20.21 7.73
C THR A 383 4.10 -21.74 7.58
N VAL A 384 3.80 -22.46 8.67
CA VAL A 384 3.53 -23.91 8.65
C VAL A 384 2.38 -24.24 7.70
N GLY A 385 1.27 -23.47 7.78
CA GLY A 385 0.15 -23.59 6.84
C GLY A 385 0.59 -23.40 5.39
N GLY A 386 1.40 -22.38 5.13
CA GLY A 386 1.97 -22.10 3.80
C GLY A 386 2.80 -23.25 3.25
N ILE A 387 3.63 -23.90 4.09
CA ILE A 387 4.43 -25.08 3.73
C ILE A 387 3.51 -26.25 3.35
N ARG A 388 2.49 -26.52 4.15
CA ARG A 388 1.53 -27.62 3.89
C ARG A 388 0.77 -27.38 2.58
N PHE A 389 0.27 -26.16 2.36
CA PHE A 389 -0.36 -25.79 1.09
C PHE A 389 0.60 -25.81 -0.10
N GLY A 390 1.91 -25.62 0.13
CA GLY A 390 2.97 -25.79 -0.87
C GLY A 390 3.33 -27.24 -1.18
N GLY A 391 2.73 -28.22 -0.49
CA GLY A 391 3.00 -29.64 -0.66
C GLY A 391 4.22 -30.15 0.11
N GLY A 392 4.75 -29.37 1.05
CA GLY A 392 5.87 -29.75 1.92
C GLY A 392 5.44 -30.48 3.19
N ASP A 393 6.40 -31.17 3.80
CA ASP A 393 6.31 -31.74 5.15
C ASP A 393 6.69 -30.65 6.15
N ALA A 394 5.70 -30.11 6.86
CA ALA A 394 5.91 -29.11 7.89
C ALA A 394 6.11 -29.78 9.26
N LEU A 395 7.16 -29.39 9.98
CA LEU A 395 7.44 -29.78 11.36
C LEU A 395 7.40 -28.52 12.25
N SER A 396 6.48 -28.48 13.21
CA SER A 396 6.49 -27.44 14.24
C SER A 396 7.57 -27.76 15.27
N LEU A 397 8.52 -26.84 15.46
CA LEU A 397 9.65 -27.01 16.39
C LEU A 397 9.38 -26.41 17.78
N GLY A 398 8.22 -25.75 17.97
CA GLY A 398 7.85 -25.04 19.19
C GLY A 398 8.48 -23.66 19.30
N ASP A 399 8.49 -23.13 20.52
CA ASP A 399 9.15 -21.88 20.84
C ASP A 399 10.64 -22.13 21.05
N GLY A 400 11.46 -21.16 20.64
CA GLY A 400 12.89 -21.25 20.77
C GLY A 400 13.59 -19.99 20.28
N PHE A 401 14.81 -20.11 19.80
CA PHE A 401 15.60 -18.99 19.33
C PHE A 401 16.46 -19.36 18.10
N TYR A 402 17.07 -18.37 17.51
CA TYR A 402 17.80 -18.47 16.23
C TYR A 402 18.79 -19.66 16.17
N ALA A 403 19.67 -19.81 17.20
CA ALA A 403 20.70 -20.84 17.16
C ALA A 403 20.13 -22.25 17.32
N GLU A 404 19.07 -22.41 18.10
CA GLU A 404 18.34 -23.65 18.27
C GLU A 404 17.66 -24.09 16.97
N CYS A 405 17.02 -23.13 16.26
CA CYS A 405 16.41 -23.40 14.96
C CYS A 405 17.45 -23.84 13.91
N ALA A 406 18.61 -23.19 13.89
CA ALA A 406 19.73 -23.56 13.02
C ALA A 406 20.24 -24.99 13.34
N TRP A 407 20.38 -25.33 14.63
CA TRP A 407 20.77 -26.67 15.09
C TRP A 407 19.74 -27.73 14.69
N ALA A 408 18.45 -27.43 14.81
CA ALA A 408 17.36 -28.35 14.46
C ALA A 408 17.38 -28.71 12.96
N ALA A 409 17.73 -27.79 12.06
CA ALA A 409 17.85 -28.07 10.63
C ALA A 409 18.78 -29.25 10.36
N ARG A 410 19.97 -29.22 10.96
CA ARG A 410 21.00 -30.27 10.80
C ARG A 410 20.62 -31.57 11.48
N ASN A 411 20.09 -31.50 12.70
CA ASN A 411 19.95 -32.71 13.57
C ASN A 411 18.61 -33.43 13.35
N PHE A 412 17.61 -32.78 12.76
CA PHE A 412 16.33 -33.42 12.45
C PHE A 412 16.19 -33.81 10.97
N GLY A 413 17.27 -33.66 10.18
CA GLY A 413 17.28 -34.02 8.77
C GLY A 413 16.30 -33.22 7.94
N LEU A 414 16.23 -31.93 8.20
CA LEU A 414 15.37 -30.99 7.49
C LEU A 414 16.07 -30.46 6.25
N ASP A 415 15.32 -30.20 5.18
CA ASP A 415 15.85 -29.47 4.02
C ASP A 415 16.06 -27.99 4.37
N PHE A 416 15.13 -27.43 5.16
CA PHE A 416 15.20 -26.06 5.69
C PHE A 416 14.66 -26.01 7.12
N SER A 417 15.14 -25.05 7.91
CA SER A 417 14.42 -24.59 9.09
C SER A 417 14.19 -23.07 9.02
N VAL A 418 13.08 -22.63 9.62
CA VAL A 418 12.62 -21.24 9.58
C VAL A 418 12.40 -20.77 11.01
N PHE A 419 13.12 -19.76 11.42
CA PHE A 419 12.91 -19.08 12.69
C PHE A 419 12.09 -17.82 12.45
N VAL A 420 10.97 -17.67 13.15
CA VAL A 420 10.04 -16.54 13.02
C VAL A 420 9.98 -15.78 14.33
N ASP A 421 10.36 -14.51 14.29
CA ASP A 421 10.28 -13.63 15.44
C ASP A 421 9.59 -12.30 15.09
N VAL A 422 8.83 -11.77 16.05
CA VAL A 422 8.10 -10.49 15.93
C VAL A 422 8.30 -9.74 17.23
N ASP A 423 8.88 -8.55 17.14
CA ASP A 423 9.14 -7.70 18.30
C ASP A 423 7.90 -6.87 18.72
N ASP A 424 8.01 -6.15 19.84
CA ASP A 424 6.93 -5.34 20.40
C ASP A 424 6.50 -4.15 19.51
N THR A 425 7.28 -3.82 18.48
CA THR A 425 6.98 -2.78 17.49
C THR A 425 6.42 -3.36 16.19
N PHE A 426 6.04 -4.64 16.20
CA PHE A 426 5.67 -5.42 15.02
C PHE A 426 6.78 -5.53 13.96
N GLY A 427 8.04 -5.34 14.38
CA GLY A 427 9.20 -5.67 13.58
C GLY A 427 9.30 -7.18 13.37
N ILE A 428 9.35 -7.63 12.12
CA ILE A 428 9.42 -9.04 11.73
C ILE A 428 10.87 -9.41 11.42
N CYS A 429 11.32 -10.53 11.93
CA CYS A 429 12.58 -11.17 11.57
C CYS A 429 12.32 -12.65 11.28
N ILE A 430 12.45 -13.05 10.00
CA ILE A 430 12.33 -14.46 9.60
C ILE A 430 13.68 -14.92 9.04
N SER A 431 14.31 -15.85 9.73
CA SER A 431 15.59 -16.44 9.32
C SER A 431 15.37 -17.82 8.72
N VAL A 432 16.05 -18.11 7.61
CA VAL A 432 15.95 -19.41 6.93
C VAL A 432 17.32 -20.06 6.91
N PHE A 433 17.38 -21.31 7.35
CA PHE A 433 18.59 -22.12 7.40
C PHE A 433 18.48 -23.29 6.43
N ASP A 434 19.61 -23.67 5.83
CA ASP A 434 19.74 -24.87 5.02
C ASP A 434 19.88 -26.14 5.91
N LYS A 435 19.94 -27.29 5.27
CA LYS A 435 20.11 -28.61 5.93
C LYS A 435 21.36 -28.73 6.82
N ASN A 436 22.34 -27.85 6.68
CA ASN A 436 23.54 -27.82 7.51
C ASN A 436 23.41 -26.87 8.71
N GLY A 437 22.27 -26.18 8.85
CA GLY A 437 22.03 -25.18 9.87
C GLY A 437 22.69 -23.82 9.55
N MET A 438 23.10 -23.60 8.30
CA MET A 438 23.68 -22.34 7.85
C MET A 438 22.59 -21.45 7.23
N PRO A 439 22.68 -20.11 7.39
CA PRO A 439 21.81 -19.22 6.64
C PRO A 439 21.89 -19.51 5.13
N ILE A 440 20.75 -19.50 4.45
CA ILE A 440 20.69 -19.82 3.02
C ILE A 440 21.53 -18.85 2.20
N PRO A 441 22.33 -19.36 1.21
CA PRO A 441 23.19 -18.52 0.40
C PRO A 441 22.39 -17.62 -0.54
N ARG A 442 23.00 -16.51 -0.99
CA ARG A 442 22.38 -15.50 -1.86
C ARG A 442 21.74 -16.07 -3.14
N GLU A 443 22.30 -17.10 -3.70
CA GLU A 443 21.72 -17.78 -4.86
C GLU A 443 20.36 -18.41 -4.53
N THR A 444 20.27 -19.09 -3.40
CA THR A 444 19.01 -19.68 -2.90
C THR A 444 18.01 -18.59 -2.53
N GLN A 445 18.45 -17.49 -1.88
CA GLN A 445 17.60 -16.34 -1.61
C GLN A 445 16.96 -15.79 -2.90
N ARG A 446 17.76 -15.56 -3.96
CA ARG A 446 17.24 -15.08 -5.27
C ARG A 446 16.28 -16.06 -5.94
N ARG A 447 16.47 -17.37 -5.77
CA ARG A 447 15.52 -18.38 -6.28
C ARG A 447 14.21 -18.33 -5.52
N LEU A 448 14.26 -18.21 -4.20
CA LEU A 448 13.09 -18.06 -3.35
C LEU A 448 12.32 -16.77 -3.67
N GLU A 449 13.02 -15.65 -3.81
CA GLU A 449 12.43 -14.35 -4.18
C GLU A 449 11.66 -14.44 -5.51
N ARG A 450 12.23 -15.07 -6.52
CA ARG A 450 11.54 -15.25 -7.81
C ARG A 450 10.24 -16.03 -7.68
N VAL A 451 10.19 -17.07 -6.87
CA VAL A 451 8.97 -17.87 -6.65
C VAL A 451 7.99 -17.09 -5.78
N PHE A 452 8.48 -16.49 -4.70
CA PHE A 452 7.69 -15.68 -3.77
C PHE A 452 6.96 -14.54 -4.48
N PHE A 453 7.67 -13.72 -5.26
CA PHE A 453 7.09 -12.58 -5.98
C PHE A 453 6.19 -12.97 -7.15
N ARG A 454 6.45 -14.10 -7.82
CA ARG A 454 5.56 -14.63 -8.87
C ARG A 454 4.23 -15.10 -8.33
N ARG A 455 4.10 -15.35 -7.02
CA ARG A 455 2.91 -15.94 -6.39
C ARG A 455 2.36 -17.11 -7.22
N SER A 456 3.27 -17.84 -7.90
CA SER A 456 2.89 -18.97 -8.72
C SER A 456 2.24 -20.01 -7.82
N GLN A 457 1.04 -20.44 -8.19
CA GLN A 457 0.35 -21.49 -7.46
C GLN A 457 1.23 -22.74 -7.46
N PRO A 458 1.56 -23.29 -6.30
CA PRO A 458 2.28 -24.55 -6.23
C PRO A 458 1.41 -25.65 -6.85
N LYS A 459 2.04 -26.78 -7.21
CA LYS A 459 1.29 -28.01 -7.53
C LYS A 459 0.35 -28.28 -6.38
N ILE A 460 -0.96 -28.38 -6.65
CA ILE A 460 -1.97 -28.66 -5.63
C ILE A 460 -1.53 -29.97 -4.94
N PRO A 461 -1.21 -29.96 -3.64
CA PRO A 461 -0.83 -31.17 -2.95
C PRO A 461 -2.03 -32.12 -2.91
N LYS A 462 -1.80 -33.42 -2.96
CA LYS A 462 -2.86 -34.36 -2.62
C LYS A 462 -3.24 -34.11 -1.16
N PRO A 463 -4.53 -33.98 -0.84
CA PRO A 463 -4.96 -33.94 0.55
C PRO A 463 -4.37 -35.15 1.27
N ASP A 464 -3.62 -34.90 2.32
CA ASP A 464 -3.26 -35.93 3.27
C ASP A 464 -3.85 -35.56 4.63
N ASP A 465 -4.43 -36.52 5.33
CA ASP A 465 -5.05 -36.34 6.65
C ASP A 465 -4.01 -36.38 7.78
N GLU A 466 -2.69 -36.30 7.46
CA GLU A 466 -1.66 -36.28 8.48
C GLU A 466 -1.67 -34.94 9.24
N ASP A 467 -1.77 -35.03 10.56
CA ASP A 467 -1.61 -33.90 11.47
C ASP A 467 -0.22 -33.25 11.34
N ILE A 468 -0.13 -31.98 11.66
CA ILE A 468 1.15 -31.28 11.73
C ILE A 468 1.96 -31.87 12.85
N LYS A 469 3.09 -32.53 12.52
CA LYS A 469 3.99 -33.12 13.51
C LYS A 469 4.64 -32.01 14.33
N THR A 470 4.65 -32.18 15.64
CA THR A 470 5.32 -31.26 16.55
C THR A 470 6.53 -32.00 17.17
N LYS A 471 7.69 -31.36 17.14
CA LYS A 471 8.89 -31.84 17.79
C LYS A 471 9.58 -30.69 18.51
N ASN A 472 9.49 -30.68 19.83
CA ASN A 472 10.19 -29.66 20.63
C ASN A 472 11.71 -29.91 20.57
N ALA A 473 12.44 -28.91 20.06
CA ALA A 473 13.88 -28.97 19.90
C ALA A 473 14.65 -28.77 21.23
N ASP A 474 14.09 -28.00 22.18
CA ASP A 474 14.74 -27.57 23.41
C ASP A 474 15.43 -28.72 24.18
N GLY A 475 14.72 -29.80 24.45
CA GLY A 475 15.28 -30.89 25.24
C GLY A 475 16.45 -31.63 24.56
N GLU A 476 16.43 -31.80 23.24
CA GLU A 476 17.53 -32.40 22.49
C GLU A 476 18.71 -31.44 22.32
N TYR A 477 18.41 -30.16 22.08
CA TYR A 477 19.41 -29.11 21.97
C TYR A 477 20.15 -28.88 23.28
N ARG A 478 19.45 -28.84 24.41
CA ARG A 478 20.03 -28.76 25.76
C ARG A 478 21.02 -29.90 26.02
N LYS A 479 20.63 -31.14 25.74
CA LYS A 479 21.52 -32.32 25.89
C LYS A 479 22.75 -32.21 24.99
N ALA A 480 22.58 -31.72 23.77
CA ALA A 480 23.69 -31.51 22.85
C ALA A 480 24.67 -30.44 23.36
N LEU A 481 24.15 -29.34 23.92
CA LEU A 481 24.95 -28.29 24.53
C LEU A 481 25.70 -28.79 25.79
N ALA A 482 25.01 -29.49 26.70
CA ALA A 482 25.66 -30.07 27.90
C ALA A 482 26.77 -31.03 27.53
N LYS A 483 26.55 -31.88 26.50
CA LYS A 483 27.60 -32.75 25.97
C LYS A 483 28.77 -31.97 25.37
N ALA A 484 28.50 -30.87 24.65
CA ALA A 484 29.55 -30.04 24.08
C ALA A 484 30.31 -29.23 25.12
N ALA A 485 29.66 -28.82 26.20
CA ALA A 485 30.29 -28.14 27.34
C ALA A 485 31.29 -29.04 28.09
N GLY A 486 31.07 -30.34 28.05
CA GLY A 486 31.90 -31.30 28.79
C GLY A 486 31.69 -31.20 30.30
N ASP A 487 32.74 -31.51 31.08
CA ASP A 487 32.72 -31.36 32.53
C ASP A 487 33.16 -29.96 32.94
N LEU A 488 32.24 -29.21 33.53
CA LEU A 488 32.48 -27.86 34.08
C LEU A 488 32.67 -27.86 35.59
N GLY A 489 33.02 -29.01 36.19
CA GLY A 489 33.27 -29.11 37.65
C GLY A 489 34.23 -28.05 38.14
N GLY A 490 33.82 -27.26 39.16
CA GLY A 490 34.60 -26.17 39.74
C GLY A 490 34.55 -24.84 38.97
N VAL A 491 33.88 -24.77 37.81
CA VAL A 491 33.69 -23.52 37.06
C VAL A 491 32.52 -22.72 37.64
N ARG A 492 32.73 -21.47 37.93
CA ARG A 492 31.72 -20.55 38.48
C ARG A 492 31.50 -19.39 37.53
N ILE A 493 30.33 -19.30 36.94
CA ILE A 493 29.98 -18.33 35.87
C ILE A 493 28.71 -17.55 36.24
N SER A 494 28.71 -16.26 36.01
CA SER A 494 27.53 -15.44 36.04
C SER A 494 26.97 -15.33 34.61
N VAL A 495 25.71 -15.66 34.44
CA VAL A 495 25.00 -15.52 33.13
C VAL A 495 24.12 -14.30 33.20
N SER A 496 24.28 -13.37 32.26
CA SER A 496 23.45 -12.19 32.13
C SER A 496 22.82 -12.15 30.73
N GLY A 497 21.61 -11.60 30.63
CA GLY A 497 20.81 -11.50 29.42
C GLY A 497 19.37 -11.85 29.72
N ASP A 498 18.48 -11.44 28.81
CA ASP A 498 17.05 -11.69 28.92
C ASP A 498 16.63 -12.80 27.96
N GLY A 499 15.64 -13.61 28.37
CA GLY A 499 14.97 -14.62 27.54
C GLY A 499 15.65 -15.98 27.51
N LEU A 500 15.12 -16.84 26.62
CA LEU A 500 15.46 -18.25 26.53
C LEU A 500 16.96 -18.59 26.40
N PRO A 501 17.80 -17.83 25.65
CA PRO A 501 19.23 -18.16 25.55
C PRO A 501 19.98 -18.08 26.88
N ALA A 502 19.69 -17.10 27.73
CA ALA A 502 20.32 -16.92 29.03
C ALA A 502 19.86 -18.00 30.02
N GLU A 503 18.56 -18.32 30.04
CA GLU A 503 17.99 -19.39 30.87
C GLU A 503 18.59 -20.75 30.51
N LEU A 504 18.69 -21.05 29.22
CA LEU A 504 19.28 -22.29 28.71
C LEU A 504 20.75 -22.37 29.06
N ALA A 505 21.52 -21.33 28.88
CA ALA A 505 22.95 -21.31 29.21
C ALA A 505 23.18 -21.58 30.70
N GLY A 506 22.42 -20.93 31.58
CA GLY A 506 22.49 -21.21 33.03
C GLY A 506 22.16 -22.67 33.38
N SER A 507 21.14 -23.24 32.77
CA SER A 507 20.75 -24.63 32.95
C SER A 507 21.84 -25.61 32.48
N VAL A 508 22.40 -25.35 31.28
CA VAL A 508 23.46 -26.20 30.71
C VAL A 508 24.73 -26.17 31.56
N ILE A 509 25.13 -25.01 32.08
CA ILE A 509 26.30 -24.87 32.98
C ILE A 509 26.10 -25.75 34.21
N ASN A 510 24.94 -25.67 34.85
CA ASN A 510 24.65 -26.44 36.04
C ASN A 510 24.57 -27.98 35.74
N GLU A 511 23.97 -28.39 34.63
CA GLU A 511 23.90 -29.78 34.18
C GLU A 511 25.29 -30.36 33.87
N ALA A 512 26.23 -29.52 33.40
CA ALA A 512 27.60 -29.91 33.11
C ALA A 512 28.51 -29.87 34.36
N GLY A 513 27.98 -29.68 35.56
CA GLY A 513 28.71 -29.70 36.83
C GLY A 513 29.31 -28.36 37.26
N GLY A 514 29.06 -27.29 36.50
CA GLY A 514 29.41 -25.92 36.88
C GLY A 514 28.42 -25.31 37.86
N GLU A 515 28.69 -24.09 38.31
CA GLU A 515 27.83 -23.32 39.21
C GLU A 515 27.54 -21.96 38.65
N THR A 516 26.22 -21.63 38.49
CA THR A 516 25.81 -20.27 38.16
C THR A 516 25.79 -19.38 39.41
N VAL A 517 26.55 -18.31 39.40
CA VAL A 517 26.79 -17.41 40.56
C VAL A 517 26.57 -15.94 40.18
N SER A 518 26.30 -15.10 41.17
CA SER A 518 26.16 -13.65 40.96
C SER A 518 27.49 -12.92 40.89
N ASP A 519 28.60 -13.50 41.37
CA ASP A 519 29.92 -12.88 41.53
C ASP A 519 31.03 -13.56 40.70
N GLY A 520 30.67 -14.34 39.69
CA GLY A 520 31.56 -15.03 38.74
C GLY A 520 32.05 -14.17 37.57
N ASP A 521 32.80 -14.80 36.64
CA ASP A 521 32.99 -14.23 35.30
C ASP A 521 31.64 -14.13 34.60
N VAL A 522 31.37 -12.98 33.98
CA VAL A 522 30.04 -12.68 33.44
C VAL A 522 29.97 -13.02 31.94
N PHE A 523 29.08 -13.91 31.55
CA PHE A 523 28.72 -14.14 30.17
C PHE A 523 27.38 -13.48 29.86
N SER A 524 27.38 -12.53 28.92
CA SER A 524 26.19 -11.80 28.49
C SER A 524 25.74 -12.32 27.13
N LEU A 525 24.49 -12.80 27.04
CA LEU A 525 23.88 -13.29 25.81
C LEU A 525 22.84 -12.30 25.27
N SER A 526 22.82 -12.14 23.94
CA SER A 526 21.73 -11.41 23.29
C SER A 526 20.43 -12.23 23.35
N PRO A 527 19.24 -11.57 23.34
CA PRO A 527 17.94 -12.26 23.42
C PRO A 527 17.68 -13.26 22.28
N ASP A 528 18.32 -13.06 21.12
CA ASP A 528 18.25 -13.94 19.97
C ASP A 528 19.31 -15.08 20.01
N GLY A 529 20.19 -15.13 21.00
CA GLY A 529 21.25 -16.11 21.14
C GLY A 529 22.39 -16.00 20.12
N ARG A 530 22.45 -14.92 19.33
CA ARG A 530 23.46 -14.75 18.27
C ARG A 530 24.78 -14.19 18.76
N ARG A 531 24.78 -13.49 19.89
CA ARG A 531 25.97 -12.82 20.40
C ARG A 531 26.20 -13.18 21.86
N VAL A 532 27.44 -13.43 22.17
CA VAL A 532 27.90 -13.59 23.54
C VAL A 532 29.12 -12.67 23.77
N THR A 533 29.19 -12.06 24.93
CA THR A 533 30.36 -11.32 25.38
C THR A 533 30.73 -11.81 26.77
N ALA A 534 32.00 -11.74 27.14
CA ALA A 534 32.43 -12.12 28.46
C ALA A 534 33.20 -10.99 29.16
N VAL A 535 33.01 -10.89 30.47
CA VAL A 535 33.78 -9.98 31.35
C VAL A 535 34.28 -10.76 32.54
N SER A 536 35.59 -10.85 32.70
CA SER A 536 36.19 -11.55 33.85
C SER A 536 36.05 -10.73 35.15
N LYS A 537 36.18 -11.37 36.30
CA LYS A 537 36.12 -10.73 37.62
C LYS A 537 37.13 -9.57 37.78
N ASN A 538 38.25 -9.61 37.07
CA ASN A 538 39.26 -8.52 37.10
C ASN A 538 38.94 -7.39 36.09
N GLY A 539 37.76 -7.42 35.44
CA GLY A 539 37.31 -6.40 34.50
C GLY A 539 37.80 -6.55 33.05
N THR A 540 38.52 -7.64 32.73
CA THR A 540 38.95 -7.90 31.35
C THR A 540 37.73 -8.25 30.49
N ARG A 541 37.52 -7.50 29.41
CA ARG A 541 36.42 -7.74 28.46
C ARG A 541 36.88 -8.58 27.28
N VAL A 542 36.13 -9.61 26.98
CA VAL A 542 36.30 -10.45 25.80
C VAL A 542 35.12 -10.20 24.85
N SER A 543 35.40 -9.60 23.69
CA SER A 543 34.36 -9.29 22.73
C SER A 543 33.84 -10.56 22.02
N TYR A 544 32.67 -10.43 21.42
CA TYR A 544 32.11 -11.48 20.57
C TYR A 544 33.13 -12.02 19.53
N TRP A 545 33.91 -11.12 18.90
CA TRP A 545 34.90 -11.51 17.88
C TRP A 545 36.08 -12.32 18.45
N HIS A 546 36.53 -12.02 19.63
CA HIS A 546 37.58 -12.80 20.28
C HIS A 546 37.08 -14.20 20.64
N LEU A 547 35.87 -14.31 21.19
CA LEU A 547 35.24 -15.60 21.47
C LEU A 547 35.02 -16.41 20.18
N TRP A 548 34.58 -15.72 19.11
CA TRP A 548 34.38 -16.36 17.81
C TRP A 548 35.70 -16.89 17.24
N CYS A 549 36.79 -16.10 17.24
CA CYS A 549 38.10 -16.54 16.81
C CYS A 549 38.61 -17.74 17.62
N TYR A 550 38.40 -17.74 18.92
CA TYR A 550 38.80 -18.85 19.79
C TYR A 550 38.04 -20.13 19.40
N VAL A 551 36.72 -20.07 19.32
CA VAL A 551 35.89 -21.25 18.99
C VAL A 551 36.20 -21.79 17.59
N THR A 552 36.35 -20.90 16.59
CA THR A 552 36.67 -21.31 15.23
C THR A 552 38.10 -21.87 15.12
N GLY A 553 39.05 -21.30 15.84
CA GLY A 553 40.42 -21.81 15.93
C GLY A 553 40.47 -23.21 16.53
N GLU A 554 39.69 -23.49 17.58
CA GLU A 554 39.57 -24.83 18.13
C GLU A 554 38.90 -25.84 17.17
N ALA A 555 37.85 -25.40 16.45
CA ALA A 555 37.21 -26.23 15.43
C ALA A 555 38.19 -26.64 14.30
N VAL A 556 39.00 -25.70 13.82
CA VAL A 556 40.04 -25.96 12.80
C VAL A 556 41.11 -26.95 13.35
N LYS A 557 41.55 -26.78 14.59
CA LYS A 557 42.50 -27.72 15.24
C LYS A 557 41.91 -29.13 15.36
N ASN A 558 40.60 -29.22 15.55
CA ASN A 558 39.89 -30.51 15.64
C ASN A 558 39.52 -31.12 14.28
N GLY A 559 39.97 -30.53 13.18
CA GLY A 559 39.89 -31.09 11.83
C GLY A 559 38.73 -30.56 10.97
N ASP A 560 38.01 -29.53 11.39
CA ASP A 560 37.02 -28.87 10.56
C ASP A 560 37.72 -28.10 9.41
N LYS A 561 37.42 -28.50 8.16
CA LYS A 561 38.08 -27.96 6.97
C LYS A 561 37.44 -26.70 6.39
N ASN A 562 36.21 -26.37 6.82
CA ASN A 562 35.43 -25.25 6.30
C ASN A 562 34.89 -24.41 7.47
N VAL A 563 35.42 -23.23 7.63
CA VAL A 563 34.95 -22.24 8.58
C VAL A 563 34.41 -21.03 7.81
N ALA A 564 33.11 -20.76 7.95
CA ALA A 564 32.49 -19.59 7.34
C ALA A 564 32.77 -18.33 8.15
N MET A 565 33.32 -17.30 7.52
CA MET A 565 33.51 -16.00 8.14
C MET A 565 32.36 -15.05 7.81
N PRO A 566 31.82 -14.30 8.77
CA PRO A 566 30.91 -13.20 8.49
C PRO A 566 31.55 -12.14 7.59
N LEU A 567 30.80 -11.57 6.65
CA LEU A 567 31.31 -10.62 5.67
C LEU A 567 32.01 -9.38 6.27
N PHE A 568 31.65 -9.02 7.50
CA PHE A 568 32.21 -7.88 8.26
C PHE A 568 33.10 -8.31 9.41
N SER A 569 33.73 -9.48 9.32
CA SER A 569 34.70 -9.92 10.34
C SER A 569 35.92 -8.98 10.35
N PRO A 570 36.49 -8.67 11.51
CA PRO A 570 37.74 -7.92 11.60
C PRO A 570 38.86 -8.61 10.81
N ILE A 571 39.73 -7.84 10.16
CA ILE A 571 40.89 -8.37 9.42
C ILE A 571 41.74 -9.30 10.30
N THR A 572 41.90 -8.95 11.57
CA THR A 572 42.62 -9.77 12.58
C THR A 572 42.01 -11.17 12.75
N ALA A 573 40.70 -11.35 12.54
CA ALA A 573 40.07 -12.65 12.60
C ALA A 573 40.49 -13.56 11.43
N ALA A 574 40.65 -12.97 10.23
CA ALA A 574 41.14 -13.67 9.05
C ALA A 574 42.60 -14.09 9.21
N GLU A 575 43.45 -13.20 9.76
CA GLU A 575 44.87 -13.46 10.03
C GLU A 575 45.05 -14.57 11.09
N TYR A 576 44.17 -14.62 12.10
CA TYR A 576 44.21 -15.66 13.13
C TYR A 576 43.89 -17.07 12.61
N LEU A 577 43.03 -17.18 11.61
CA LEU A 577 42.62 -18.46 11.03
C LEU A 577 43.51 -18.94 9.88
N GLY A 578 44.48 -18.10 9.40
CA GLY A 578 45.46 -18.42 8.38
C GLY A 578 44.88 -18.40 7.00
#